data_e4668327f4694fd764404e8e4a798737
#
_entry.id   e4668327f4694fd764404e8e4a798737
#
_cell.length_a   1.000
_cell.length_b   1.000
_cell.length_c   1.000
_cell.angle_alpha   90.00
_cell.angle_beta   90.00
_cell.angle_gamma   90.00
#
_symmetry.space_group_name_H-M   'P 1'
#
loop_
_entity.id
_entity.type
_entity.pdbx_description
1 polymer ?
#
loop_
_entity_poly.entity_id
_entity_poly.type
_entity_poly.pdbx_seq_one_letter_code
_entity_poly.pdbx_strand_id
1 'polypeptide(L)'
;MKVEVYGVNHSPWVQAVLLGLHERDIPYTLVSVPPVEVLKRWGVLMPAVSIDEGPWEVESAEILVKLGFDPIADEDLQAVRTAWRGVQHRTDNPFKFFARFSRCADQSLSFAKRTKRNFLRSFITFYMFTLINFVKLNRKPQDPQDWGEQYLSWENLYSAQQSEFFDGSSPGSRDLLLFGIVQCHASIPVPPLQPLRDDSRLIGMRQWLGAMQRRFVDYPHMYSGSYFTPPVPQPTGPGRFQQGVFFLGLASMFLALPLTLPLVFVLMRKVPR
;
A
#
# COMPACT_ATOMS: atom_id res chain seq x y z
N MET A 1 -12.38 -16.78 -14.55
CA MET A 1 -12.03 -15.35 -14.46
C MET A 1 -10.52 -15.24 -14.41
N LYS A 2 -9.89 -14.57 -15.37
CA LYS A 2 -8.45 -14.28 -15.41
C LYS A 2 -8.25 -12.83 -14.93
N VAL A 3 -7.49 -12.63 -13.85
CA VAL A 3 -7.28 -11.30 -13.28
C VAL A 3 -5.80 -10.93 -13.35
N GLU A 4 -5.50 -9.79 -13.95
CA GLU A 4 -4.18 -9.18 -13.92
C GLU A 4 -4.23 -7.91 -13.08
N VAL A 5 -3.30 -7.80 -12.12
CA VAL A 5 -3.17 -6.65 -11.22
C VAL A 5 -1.84 -5.97 -11.47
N TYR A 6 -1.86 -4.71 -11.87
CA TYR A 6 -0.67 -3.88 -11.87
C TYR A 6 -0.52 -3.16 -10.54
N GLY A 7 0.65 -3.29 -9.95
CA GLY A 7 1.01 -2.60 -8.72
C GLY A 7 2.14 -3.26 -7.95
N VAL A 8 2.43 -2.69 -6.80
CA VAL A 8 3.37 -3.24 -5.82
C VAL A 8 2.63 -3.54 -4.53
N ASN A 9 2.93 -4.70 -3.93
CA ASN A 9 2.27 -5.17 -2.72
C ASN A 9 2.51 -4.33 -1.45
N HIS A 10 3.31 -3.27 -1.54
CA HIS A 10 3.47 -2.27 -0.47
C HIS A 10 2.44 -1.13 -0.57
N SER A 11 1.80 -0.94 -1.74
CA SER A 11 0.78 0.07 -1.90
C SER A 11 -0.48 -0.31 -1.11
N PRO A 12 -1.05 0.60 -0.30
CA PRO A 12 -2.24 0.29 0.48
C PRO A 12 -3.43 -0.10 -0.40
N TRP A 13 -3.58 0.59 -1.51
CA TRP A 13 -4.67 0.37 -2.46
C TRP A 13 -4.52 -0.93 -3.25
N VAL A 14 -3.27 -1.31 -3.58
CA VAL A 14 -2.97 -2.63 -4.15
C VAL A 14 -3.26 -3.72 -3.13
N GLN A 15 -2.83 -3.53 -1.87
CA GLN A 15 -3.13 -4.48 -0.79
C GLN A 15 -4.63 -4.72 -0.63
N ALA A 16 -5.45 -3.67 -0.65
CA ALA A 16 -6.90 -3.82 -0.54
C ALA A 16 -7.47 -4.73 -1.64
N VAL A 17 -7.03 -4.53 -2.89
CA VAL A 17 -7.47 -5.36 -4.02
C VAL A 17 -6.95 -6.80 -3.91
N LEU A 18 -5.68 -6.99 -3.53
CA LEU A 18 -5.11 -8.33 -3.37
C LEU A 18 -5.79 -9.10 -2.23
N LEU A 19 -6.14 -8.43 -1.13
CA LEU A 19 -6.93 -9.00 -0.04
C LEU A 19 -8.33 -9.39 -0.52
N GLY A 20 -8.98 -8.53 -1.31
CA GLY A 20 -10.30 -8.83 -1.89
C GLY A 20 -10.27 -10.03 -2.83
N LEU A 21 -9.24 -10.15 -3.67
CA LEU A 21 -9.04 -11.32 -4.53
C LEU A 21 -8.80 -12.59 -3.72
N HIS A 22 -8.01 -12.50 -2.65
CA HIS A 22 -7.78 -13.61 -1.73
C HIS A 22 -9.06 -14.03 -1.00
N GLU A 23 -9.85 -13.09 -0.48
CA GLU A 23 -11.11 -13.34 0.21
C GLU A 23 -12.14 -14.06 -0.69
N ARG A 24 -12.11 -13.78 -1.99
CA ARG A 24 -12.99 -14.42 -3.01
C ARG A 24 -12.38 -15.65 -3.66
N ASP A 25 -11.20 -16.09 -3.22
CA ASP A 25 -10.46 -17.21 -3.81
C ASP A 25 -10.26 -17.05 -5.33
N ILE A 26 -10.00 -15.81 -5.77
CA ILE A 26 -9.80 -15.49 -7.18
C ILE A 26 -8.30 -15.48 -7.50
N PRO A 27 -7.83 -16.37 -8.39
CA PRO A 27 -6.44 -16.39 -8.81
C PRO A 27 -6.10 -15.14 -9.64
N TYR A 28 -4.91 -14.59 -9.42
CA TYR A 28 -4.45 -13.38 -10.11
C TYR A 28 -2.98 -13.44 -10.50
N THR A 29 -2.60 -12.57 -11.43
CA THR A 29 -1.20 -12.31 -11.78
C THR A 29 -0.83 -10.89 -11.38
N LEU A 30 0.16 -10.75 -10.49
CA LEU A 30 0.66 -9.44 -10.06
C LEU A 30 1.82 -8.99 -10.96
N VAL A 31 1.66 -7.87 -11.67
CA VAL A 31 2.69 -7.25 -12.51
C VAL A 31 3.16 -5.93 -11.91
N SER A 32 4.49 -5.77 -11.80
CA SER A 32 5.10 -4.59 -11.17
C SER A 32 5.51 -3.48 -12.17
N VAL A 33 5.38 -3.75 -13.46
CA VAL A 33 5.63 -2.77 -14.53
C VAL A 33 4.29 -2.32 -15.07
N PRO A 34 4.03 -1.00 -15.17
CA PRO A 34 2.75 -0.55 -15.69
C PRO A 34 2.56 -1.01 -17.14
N PRO A 35 1.42 -1.61 -17.48
CA PRO A 35 1.04 -1.84 -18.86
C PRO A 35 1.05 -0.52 -19.65
N VAL A 36 1.33 -0.60 -20.95
CA VAL A 36 1.47 0.60 -21.81
C VAL A 36 0.21 1.47 -21.79
N GLU A 37 -0.96 0.86 -21.75
CA GLU A 37 -2.24 1.55 -21.65
C GLU A 37 -2.36 2.31 -20.32
N VAL A 38 -2.08 1.67 -19.19
CA VAL A 38 -2.09 2.29 -17.87
C VAL A 38 -1.10 3.45 -17.82
N LEU A 39 0.13 3.24 -18.31
CA LEU A 39 1.18 4.27 -18.35
C LEU A 39 0.75 5.50 -19.17
N LYS A 40 0.10 5.28 -20.31
CA LYS A 40 -0.39 6.37 -21.18
C LYS A 40 -1.54 7.14 -20.53
N ARG A 41 -2.46 6.45 -19.85
CA ARG A 41 -3.70 7.03 -19.35
C ARG A 41 -3.55 7.61 -17.94
N TRP A 42 -2.89 6.86 -17.04
CA TRP A 42 -2.81 7.20 -15.60
C TRP A 42 -1.38 7.23 -15.05
N GLY A 43 -0.36 7.11 -15.90
CA GLY A 43 1.03 7.10 -15.45
C GLY A 43 1.36 5.84 -14.65
N VAL A 44 1.79 6.04 -13.41
CA VAL A 44 2.15 4.95 -12.48
C VAL A 44 1.12 4.77 -11.36
N LEU A 45 -0.10 5.24 -11.56
CA LEU A 45 -1.20 5.03 -10.62
C LEU A 45 -1.46 3.53 -10.44
N MET A 46 -1.61 3.11 -9.20
CA MET A 46 -1.88 1.72 -8.83
C MET A 46 -2.87 1.65 -7.65
N PRO A 47 -3.69 0.58 -7.57
CA PRO A 47 -3.77 -0.55 -8.49
C PRO A 47 -4.37 -0.17 -9.85
N ALA A 48 -4.01 -0.93 -10.89
CA ALA A 48 -4.87 -1.07 -12.05
C ALA A 48 -5.15 -2.56 -12.26
N VAL A 49 -6.37 -2.91 -12.62
CA VAL A 49 -6.83 -4.29 -12.77
C VAL A 49 -7.47 -4.48 -14.13
N SER A 50 -7.16 -5.59 -14.79
CA SER A 50 -7.84 -6.09 -15.98
C SER A 50 -8.47 -7.44 -15.65
N ILE A 51 -9.75 -7.60 -15.95
CA ILE A 51 -10.53 -8.83 -15.73
C ILE A 51 -10.88 -9.40 -17.11
N ASP A 52 -10.56 -10.69 -17.30
CA ASP A 52 -10.82 -11.44 -18.55
C ASP A 52 -10.32 -10.70 -19.80
N GLU A 53 -9.10 -10.15 -19.71
CA GLU A 53 -8.45 -9.38 -20.80
C GLU A 53 -9.24 -8.11 -21.22
N GLY A 54 -10.16 -7.67 -20.36
CA GLY A 54 -10.91 -6.43 -20.52
C GLY A 54 -10.06 -5.17 -20.30
N PRO A 55 -10.66 -3.99 -20.41
CA PRO A 55 -9.95 -2.73 -20.21
C PRO A 55 -9.36 -2.64 -18.79
N TRP A 56 -8.24 -1.94 -18.67
CA TRP A 56 -7.64 -1.62 -17.38
C TRP A 56 -8.50 -0.62 -16.61
N GLU A 57 -8.68 -0.87 -15.36
CA GLU A 57 -9.45 -0.04 -14.43
C GLU A 57 -8.60 0.31 -13.22
N VAL A 58 -8.83 1.49 -12.69
CA VAL A 58 -8.18 2.04 -11.51
C VAL A 58 -9.24 2.32 -10.44
N GLU A 59 -8.85 2.79 -9.26
CA GLU A 59 -9.68 3.02 -8.07
C GLU A 59 -10.06 1.72 -7.34
N SER A 60 -9.34 1.49 -6.25
CA SER A 60 -9.45 0.23 -5.47
C SER A 60 -10.87 -0.04 -4.94
N ALA A 61 -11.61 1.01 -4.56
CA ALA A 61 -12.98 0.85 -4.06
C ALA A 61 -13.92 0.33 -5.16
N GLU A 62 -13.83 0.88 -6.39
CA GLU A 62 -14.63 0.43 -7.53
C GLU A 62 -14.24 -0.98 -7.99
N ILE A 63 -12.95 -1.28 -7.94
CA ILE A 63 -12.45 -2.64 -8.24
C ILE A 63 -13.04 -3.65 -7.24
N LEU A 64 -13.09 -3.34 -5.95
CA LEU A 64 -13.69 -4.21 -4.94
C LEU A 64 -15.17 -4.46 -5.23
N VAL A 65 -15.93 -3.45 -5.66
CA VAL A 65 -17.34 -3.64 -6.07
C VAL A 65 -17.46 -4.63 -7.22
N LYS A 66 -16.56 -4.57 -8.21
CA LYS A 66 -16.54 -5.53 -9.33
C LYS A 66 -16.14 -6.94 -8.92
N LEU A 67 -15.40 -7.08 -7.83
CA LEU A 67 -15.10 -8.35 -7.20
C LEU A 67 -16.25 -8.88 -6.32
N GLY A 68 -17.40 -8.19 -6.28
CA GLY A 68 -18.61 -8.59 -5.57
C GLY A 68 -18.64 -8.18 -4.10
N PHE A 69 -17.91 -7.13 -3.73
CA PHE A 69 -18.05 -6.48 -2.41
C PHE A 69 -19.04 -5.32 -2.48
N ASP A 70 -19.66 -5.01 -1.36
CA ASP A 70 -20.53 -3.85 -1.28
C ASP A 70 -19.76 -2.53 -1.43
N PRO A 71 -20.35 -1.49 -2.03
CA PRO A 71 -19.71 -0.19 -2.16
C PRO A 71 -19.48 0.44 -0.79
N ILE A 72 -18.34 1.12 -0.64
CA ILE A 72 -18.02 1.89 0.55
C ILE A 72 -18.64 3.30 0.46
N ALA A 73 -19.17 3.82 1.55
CA ALA A 73 -19.65 5.21 1.62
C ALA A 73 -18.49 6.20 1.47
N ASP A 74 -18.76 7.36 0.87
CA ASP A 74 -17.74 8.39 0.63
C ASP A 74 -17.07 8.87 1.92
N GLU A 75 -17.83 8.97 3.01
CA GLU A 75 -17.32 9.36 4.33
C GLU A 75 -16.30 8.35 4.87
N ASP A 76 -16.63 7.06 4.79
CA ASP A 76 -15.74 5.97 5.20
C ASP A 76 -14.49 5.92 4.31
N LEU A 77 -14.64 6.12 3.00
CA LEU A 77 -13.49 6.17 2.09
C LEU A 77 -12.57 7.36 2.42
N GLN A 78 -13.12 8.50 2.82
CA GLN A 78 -12.31 9.64 3.29
C GLN A 78 -11.62 9.35 4.63
N ALA A 79 -12.28 8.64 5.54
CA ALA A 79 -11.67 8.21 6.79
C ALA A 79 -10.49 7.24 6.53
N VAL A 80 -10.65 6.27 5.62
CA VAL A 80 -9.55 5.40 5.16
C VAL A 80 -8.39 6.22 4.58
N ARG A 81 -8.68 7.16 3.68
CA ARG A 81 -7.66 8.05 3.09
C ARG A 81 -6.94 8.89 4.15
N THR A 82 -7.63 9.29 5.20
CA THR A 82 -7.04 10.00 6.33
C THR A 82 -6.06 9.12 7.11
N ALA A 83 -6.38 7.85 7.32
CA ALA A 83 -5.49 6.89 7.98
C ALA A 83 -4.15 6.69 7.24
N TRP A 84 -4.08 6.99 5.94
CA TRP A 84 -2.84 6.91 5.15
C TRP A 84 -1.88 8.10 5.33
N ARG A 85 -2.22 9.08 6.14
CA ARG A 85 -1.39 10.30 6.33
C ARG A 85 0.04 10.01 6.77
N GLY A 86 0.28 8.93 7.49
CA GLY A 86 1.60 8.57 8.01
C GLY A 86 2.72 8.51 6.98
N VAL A 87 2.43 8.25 5.72
CA VAL A 87 3.42 8.26 4.63
C VAL A 87 3.75 9.70 4.19
N GLN A 88 2.74 10.58 4.11
CA GLN A 88 2.91 11.95 3.61
C GLN A 88 3.43 12.91 4.69
N HIS A 89 3.17 12.61 5.96
CA HIS A 89 3.46 13.47 7.10
C HIS A 89 4.74 13.08 7.84
N ARG A 90 5.60 12.27 7.25
CA ARG A 90 6.85 11.91 7.91
C ARG A 90 7.76 13.12 8.04
N THR A 91 8.24 13.35 9.27
CA THR A 91 9.24 14.36 9.59
C THR A 91 10.67 13.84 9.46
N ASP A 92 10.85 12.51 9.58
CA ASP A 92 12.14 11.85 9.41
C ASP A 92 12.58 11.82 7.93
N ASN A 93 13.81 11.37 7.68
CA ASN A 93 14.37 11.34 6.34
C ASN A 93 13.52 10.49 5.37
N PRO A 94 12.71 11.11 4.48
CA PRO A 94 11.82 10.39 3.59
C PRO A 94 12.57 9.50 2.59
N PHE A 95 13.80 9.88 2.21
CA PHE A 95 14.67 9.06 1.38
C PHE A 95 14.99 7.72 2.04
N LYS A 96 15.35 7.75 3.33
CA LYS A 96 15.68 6.55 4.09
C LYS A 96 14.46 5.62 4.22
N PHE A 97 13.27 6.19 4.40
CA PHE A 97 12.03 5.45 4.45
C PHE A 97 11.75 4.75 3.10
N PHE A 98 11.73 5.50 2.00
CA PHE A 98 11.43 4.92 0.69
C PHE A 98 12.51 3.96 0.20
N ALA A 99 13.77 4.19 0.56
CA ALA A 99 14.83 3.24 0.28
C ALA A 99 14.61 1.89 1.00
N ARG A 100 14.06 1.88 2.20
CA ARG A 100 13.68 0.64 2.89
C ARG A 100 12.45 0.01 2.25
N PHE A 101 11.41 0.79 2.06
CA PHE A 101 10.15 0.36 1.45
C PHE A 101 10.36 -0.32 0.09
N SER A 102 11.11 0.30 -0.79
CA SER A 102 11.35 -0.26 -2.12
C SER A 102 12.33 -1.40 -2.16
N ARG A 103 13.16 -1.60 -1.12
CA ARG A 103 14.08 -2.74 -1.01
C ARG A 103 13.50 -3.95 -0.31
N CYS A 104 12.31 -3.86 0.25
CA CYS A 104 11.67 -5.02 0.86
C CYS A 104 11.60 -6.17 -0.13
N ALA A 105 12.13 -7.31 0.27
CA ALA A 105 12.40 -8.39 -0.64
C ALA A 105 11.14 -9.03 -1.18
N ASP A 106 11.18 -9.28 -2.45
CA ASP A 106 10.29 -10.18 -3.13
C ASP A 106 11.05 -11.50 -3.37
N GLN A 107 10.75 -12.51 -2.57
CA GLN A 107 11.58 -13.70 -2.43
C GLN A 107 11.36 -14.78 -3.48
N SER A 108 10.20 -14.78 -4.11
CA SER A 108 9.76 -15.86 -4.96
C SER A 108 10.43 -15.91 -6.33
N LEU A 109 11.45 -15.07 -6.61
CA LEU A 109 11.85 -14.81 -7.97
C LEU A 109 13.26 -15.31 -8.29
N SER A 110 13.43 -15.73 -9.54
CA SER A 110 14.74 -15.96 -10.14
C SER A 110 15.65 -14.73 -9.96
N PHE A 111 16.97 -14.95 -9.96
CA PHE A 111 17.97 -13.90 -9.82
C PHE A 111 17.74 -12.72 -10.80
N ALA A 112 17.46 -13.02 -12.07
CA ALA A 112 17.20 -12.00 -13.09
C ALA A 112 15.95 -11.16 -12.79
N LYS A 113 14.85 -11.81 -12.36
CA LYS A 113 13.62 -11.11 -11.98
C LYS A 113 13.82 -10.23 -10.75
N ARG A 114 14.54 -10.71 -9.72
CA ARG A 114 14.90 -9.91 -8.54
C ARG A 114 15.74 -8.70 -8.91
N THR A 115 16.74 -8.87 -9.77
CA THR A 115 17.60 -7.78 -10.23
C THR A 115 16.79 -6.71 -10.95
N LYS A 116 15.96 -7.10 -11.92
CA LYS A 116 15.04 -6.18 -12.62
C LYS A 116 14.13 -5.44 -11.66
N ARG A 117 13.52 -6.13 -10.69
CA ARG A 117 12.62 -5.51 -9.72
C ARG A 117 13.32 -4.53 -8.79
N ASN A 118 14.53 -4.86 -8.30
CA ASN A 118 15.28 -3.91 -7.47
C ASN A 118 15.69 -2.65 -8.24
N PHE A 119 16.00 -2.78 -9.53
CA PHE A 119 16.22 -1.61 -10.38
C PHE A 119 14.94 -0.76 -10.55
N LEU A 120 13.79 -1.40 -10.82
CA LEU A 120 12.51 -0.68 -10.92
C LEU A 120 12.10 -0.01 -9.60
N ARG A 121 12.39 -0.62 -8.46
CA ARG A 121 12.12 -0.04 -7.14
C ARG A 121 12.93 1.23 -6.89
N SER A 122 14.10 1.38 -7.49
CA SER A 122 14.85 2.64 -7.42
C SER A 122 14.08 3.80 -8.06
N PHE A 123 13.41 3.56 -9.19
CA PHE A 123 12.53 4.55 -9.81
C PHE A 123 11.32 4.88 -8.93
N ILE A 124 10.67 3.87 -8.36
CA ILE A 124 9.54 4.09 -7.42
C ILE A 124 9.99 4.93 -6.23
N THR A 125 11.16 4.65 -5.67
CA THR A 125 11.73 5.44 -4.57
C THR A 125 11.96 6.89 -4.98
N PHE A 126 12.56 7.11 -6.14
CA PHE A 126 12.79 8.45 -6.67
C PHE A 126 11.48 9.20 -6.94
N TYR A 127 10.50 8.52 -7.55
CA TYR A 127 9.17 9.07 -7.81
C TYR A 127 8.46 9.48 -6.51
N MET A 128 8.39 8.59 -5.52
CA MET A 128 7.73 8.86 -4.25
C MET A 128 8.45 9.94 -3.44
N PHE A 129 9.79 9.94 -3.45
CA PHE A 129 10.57 11.00 -2.83
C PHE A 129 10.24 12.37 -3.43
N THR A 130 10.18 12.45 -4.76
CA THR A 130 9.84 13.68 -5.48
C THR A 130 8.40 14.12 -5.17
N LEU A 131 7.45 13.19 -5.23
CA LEU A 131 6.03 13.46 -4.94
C LEU A 131 5.83 14.00 -3.52
N ILE A 132 6.43 13.36 -2.51
CA ILE A 132 6.23 13.77 -1.11
C ILE A 132 6.89 15.12 -0.84
N ASN A 133 8.09 15.35 -1.36
CA ASN A 133 8.72 16.66 -1.20
C ASN A 133 7.90 17.74 -1.90
N PHE A 134 7.36 17.47 -3.09
CA PHE A 134 6.45 18.40 -3.77
C PHE A 134 5.19 18.68 -2.94
N VAL A 135 4.56 17.66 -2.36
CA VAL A 135 3.39 17.82 -1.47
C VAL A 135 3.77 18.63 -0.23
N LYS A 136 4.90 18.33 0.41
CA LYS A 136 5.38 19.06 1.60
C LYS A 136 5.64 20.55 1.30
N LEU A 137 6.23 20.86 0.16
CA LEU A 137 6.50 22.24 -0.23
C LEU A 137 5.21 23.04 -0.51
N ASN A 138 4.20 22.40 -1.13
CA ASN A 138 2.99 23.10 -1.54
C ASN A 138 1.91 23.13 -0.43
N ARG A 139 1.75 22.06 0.33
CA ARG A 139 0.67 21.90 1.33
C ARG A 139 1.13 22.07 2.77
N LYS A 140 2.47 22.07 3.01
CA LYS A 140 3.09 22.18 4.34
C LYS A 140 2.36 21.34 5.40
N PRO A 141 2.14 20.02 5.15
CA PRO A 141 1.42 19.18 6.07
C PRO A 141 2.13 19.17 7.43
N GLN A 142 1.36 19.22 8.51
CA GLN A 142 1.87 19.06 9.86
C GLN A 142 1.55 17.65 10.36
N ASP A 143 2.50 17.05 11.07
CA ASP A 143 2.22 15.79 11.76
C ASP A 143 1.17 16.04 12.85
N PRO A 144 0.16 15.19 13.02
CA PRO A 144 -0.76 15.31 14.12
C PRO A 144 -0.02 15.12 15.45
N GLN A 145 -0.47 15.79 16.49
CA GLN A 145 0.08 15.60 17.85
C GLN A 145 -0.22 14.21 18.38
N ASP A 146 -1.37 13.68 18.01
CA ASP A 146 -1.84 12.34 18.38
C ASP A 146 -2.25 11.56 17.14
N TRP A 147 -1.45 10.57 16.78
CA TRP A 147 -1.74 9.66 15.68
C TRP A 147 -2.89 8.70 15.97
N GLY A 148 -3.28 8.53 17.22
CA GLY A 148 -4.41 7.67 17.64
C GLY A 148 -5.76 8.28 17.25
N GLU A 149 -5.88 9.62 17.26
CA GLU A 149 -7.14 10.32 16.99
C GLU A 149 -7.79 9.91 15.66
N GLN A 150 -6.98 9.67 14.63
CA GLN A 150 -7.49 9.27 13.31
C GLN A 150 -8.21 7.90 13.32
N TYR A 151 -8.03 7.09 14.36
CA TYR A 151 -8.66 5.78 14.50
C TYR A 151 -9.84 5.77 15.47
N LEU A 152 -10.12 6.86 16.19
CA LEU A 152 -11.20 6.90 17.18
C LEU A 152 -12.59 6.74 16.54
N SER A 153 -12.80 7.27 15.34
CA SER A 153 -14.07 7.05 14.62
C SER A 153 -14.28 5.57 14.28
N TRP A 154 -13.22 4.88 13.88
CA TRP A 154 -13.24 3.45 13.62
C TRP A 154 -13.42 2.63 14.90
N GLU A 155 -12.75 3.02 15.99
CA GLU A 155 -12.94 2.40 17.31
C GLU A 155 -14.40 2.49 17.76
N ASN A 156 -15.01 3.69 17.65
CA ASN A 156 -16.40 3.91 18.02
C ASN A 156 -17.35 3.08 17.14
N LEU A 157 -17.08 3.04 15.83
CA LEU A 157 -17.88 2.24 14.89
C LEU A 157 -17.79 0.75 15.22
N TYR A 158 -16.59 0.24 15.46
CA TYR A 158 -16.38 -1.16 15.80
C TYR A 158 -17.01 -1.53 17.15
N SER A 159 -16.85 -0.69 18.16
CA SER A 159 -17.40 -0.91 19.50
C SER A 159 -18.93 -0.86 19.54
N ALA A 160 -19.56 -0.19 18.60
CA ALA A 160 -21.03 -0.10 18.50
C ALA A 160 -21.67 -1.32 17.80
N GLN A 161 -20.89 -2.15 17.14
CA GLN A 161 -21.37 -3.35 16.43
C GLN A 161 -21.04 -4.63 17.20
N GLN A 162 -21.75 -5.71 16.85
CA GLN A 162 -21.53 -7.04 17.45
C GLN A 162 -20.80 -8.00 16.49
N SER A 163 -20.42 -7.52 15.32
CA SER A 163 -19.78 -8.32 14.29
C SER A 163 -18.24 -8.28 14.40
N GLU A 164 -17.58 -9.31 13.89
CA GLU A 164 -16.12 -9.45 13.92
C GLU A 164 -15.41 -8.49 12.95
N PHE A 165 -16.10 -8.08 11.87
CA PHE A 165 -15.59 -7.16 10.84
C PHE A 165 -16.51 -5.95 10.72
N PHE A 166 -16.00 -4.84 10.18
CA PHE A 166 -16.81 -3.62 9.96
C PHE A 166 -18.02 -3.83 9.04
N ASP A 167 -17.90 -4.76 8.10
CA ASP A 167 -18.96 -5.06 7.15
C ASP A 167 -19.76 -6.34 7.49
N GLY A 168 -19.60 -6.89 8.71
CA GLY A 168 -20.43 -7.99 9.21
C GLY A 168 -19.64 -9.25 9.60
N SER A 169 -20.10 -10.43 9.17
CA SER A 169 -19.50 -11.72 9.52
C SER A 169 -18.28 -12.09 8.67
N SER A 170 -18.02 -11.34 7.61
CA SER A 170 -16.85 -11.50 6.73
C SER A 170 -16.31 -10.11 6.34
N PRO A 171 -15.01 -10.00 6.01
CA PRO A 171 -14.44 -8.73 5.59
C PRO A 171 -15.12 -8.16 4.35
N GLY A 172 -15.51 -6.89 4.40
CA GLY A 172 -16.04 -6.15 3.26
C GLY A 172 -15.11 -5.02 2.81
N SER A 173 -15.65 -4.09 2.01
CA SER A 173 -14.84 -3.00 1.41
C SER A 173 -14.15 -2.12 2.45
N ARG A 174 -14.82 -1.81 3.56
CA ARG A 174 -14.23 -1.02 4.66
C ARG A 174 -13.04 -1.73 5.28
N ASP A 175 -13.22 -3.02 5.60
CA ASP A 175 -12.19 -3.85 6.20
C ASP A 175 -10.97 -3.97 5.28
N LEU A 176 -11.19 -4.29 4.02
CA LEU A 176 -10.13 -4.51 3.05
C LEU A 176 -9.31 -3.24 2.77
N LEU A 177 -9.99 -2.09 2.64
CA LEU A 177 -9.33 -0.81 2.39
C LEU A 177 -8.54 -0.34 3.61
N LEU A 178 -9.14 -0.38 4.81
CA LEU A 178 -8.46 0.02 6.04
C LEU A 178 -7.30 -0.93 6.39
N PHE A 179 -7.50 -2.24 6.23
CA PHE A 179 -6.44 -3.21 6.45
C PHE A 179 -5.32 -3.09 5.43
N GLY A 180 -5.63 -2.71 4.18
CA GLY A 180 -4.63 -2.36 3.18
C GLY A 180 -3.71 -1.22 3.63
N ILE A 181 -4.25 -0.19 4.32
CA ILE A 181 -3.45 0.87 4.95
C ILE A 181 -2.54 0.29 6.02
N VAL A 182 -3.07 -0.57 6.89
CA VAL A 182 -2.27 -1.24 7.94
C VAL A 182 -1.14 -2.07 7.33
N GLN A 183 -1.40 -2.83 6.27
CA GLN A 183 -0.38 -3.60 5.55
C GLN A 183 0.72 -2.71 4.98
N CYS A 184 0.34 -1.62 4.32
CA CYS A 184 1.30 -0.64 3.79
C CYS A 184 2.20 -0.09 4.90
N HIS A 185 1.61 0.34 6.01
CA HIS A 185 2.34 0.92 7.13
C HIS A 185 3.20 -0.11 7.87
N ALA A 186 2.73 -1.36 8.00
CA ALA A 186 3.47 -2.44 8.65
C ALA A 186 4.63 -2.97 7.79
N SER A 187 4.58 -2.80 6.48
CA SER A 187 5.69 -3.18 5.59
C SER A 187 6.99 -2.41 5.92
N ILE A 188 6.85 -1.17 6.38
CA ILE A 188 7.91 -0.39 7.02
C ILE A 188 7.23 0.45 8.11
N PRO A 189 7.39 0.11 9.40
CA PRO A 189 6.70 0.75 10.51
C PRO A 189 6.78 2.28 10.47
N VAL A 190 5.62 2.92 10.59
CA VAL A 190 5.43 4.37 10.57
C VAL A 190 4.66 4.81 11.83
N PRO A 191 4.73 6.10 12.23
CA PRO A 191 4.11 6.59 13.46
C PRO A 191 2.64 6.20 13.67
N PRO A 192 1.75 6.21 12.64
CA PRO A 192 0.35 5.79 12.82
C PRO A 192 0.13 4.36 13.29
N LEU A 193 1.10 3.47 13.16
CA LEU A 193 0.97 2.08 13.66
C LEU A 193 1.12 1.98 15.18
N GLN A 194 1.86 2.89 15.78
CA GLN A 194 2.14 2.83 17.22
C GLN A 194 0.86 2.88 18.07
N PRO A 195 -0.10 3.79 17.82
CA PRO A 195 -1.36 3.81 18.54
C PRO A 195 -2.17 2.53 18.39
N LEU A 196 -2.21 1.93 17.20
CA LEU A 196 -2.90 0.65 16.99
C LEU A 196 -2.32 -0.45 17.88
N ARG A 197 -1.05 -0.38 18.24
CA ARG A 197 -0.41 -1.34 19.13
C ARG A 197 -0.62 -1.00 20.59
N ASP A 198 -0.44 0.26 20.98
CA ASP A 198 -0.21 0.66 22.38
C ASP A 198 -1.28 1.59 22.97
N ASP A 199 -2.12 2.25 22.17
CA ASP A 199 -3.11 3.20 22.66
C ASP A 199 -4.27 2.49 23.36
N SER A 200 -4.46 2.78 24.66
CA SER A 200 -5.51 2.17 25.47
C SER A 200 -6.94 2.48 24.99
N ARG A 201 -7.11 3.52 24.19
CA ARG A 201 -8.41 3.90 23.61
C ARG A 201 -8.83 3.02 22.42
N LEU A 202 -7.89 2.27 21.83
CA LEU A 202 -8.08 1.53 20.57
C LEU A 202 -8.16 0.01 20.80
N ILE A 203 -8.98 -0.43 21.76
CA ILE A 203 -9.15 -1.84 22.11
C ILE A 203 -9.88 -2.61 21.00
N GLY A 204 -10.98 -2.07 20.50
CA GLY A 204 -11.76 -2.66 19.42
C GLY A 204 -10.96 -2.73 18.11
N MET A 205 -10.19 -1.70 17.80
CA MET A 205 -9.29 -1.72 16.63
C MET A 205 -8.27 -2.85 16.72
N ARG A 206 -7.74 -3.17 17.90
CA ARG A 206 -6.84 -4.33 18.08
C ARG A 206 -7.57 -5.66 17.93
N GLN A 207 -8.83 -5.75 18.40
CA GLN A 207 -9.66 -6.94 18.20
C GLN A 207 -9.94 -7.17 16.72
N TRP A 208 -10.39 -6.13 16.01
CA TRP A 208 -10.57 -6.14 14.56
C TRP A 208 -9.28 -6.54 13.82
N LEU A 209 -8.15 -5.92 14.18
CA LEU A 209 -6.87 -6.24 13.57
C LEU A 209 -6.50 -7.72 13.75
N GLY A 210 -6.75 -8.27 14.94
CA GLY A 210 -6.56 -9.69 15.23
C GLY A 210 -7.49 -10.58 14.40
N ALA A 211 -8.74 -10.17 14.20
CA ALA A 211 -9.69 -10.86 13.33
C ALA A 211 -9.22 -10.89 11.87
N MET A 212 -8.81 -9.74 11.34
CA MET A 212 -8.25 -9.65 9.98
C MET A 212 -6.99 -10.52 9.82
N GLN A 213 -6.08 -10.54 10.79
CA GLN A 213 -4.89 -11.37 10.73
C GLN A 213 -5.21 -12.87 10.76
N ARG A 214 -6.21 -13.29 11.53
CA ARG A 214 -6.67 -14.70 11.51
C ARG A 214 -7.33 -15.05 10.18
N ARG A 215 -8.18 -14.18 9.66
CA ARG A 215 -8.88 -14.41 8.39
C ARG A 215 -7.92 -14.57 7.22
N PHE A 216 -6.85 -13.79 7.21
CA PHE A 216 -5.86 -13.73 6.15
C PHE A 216 -4.54 -14.42 6.51
N VAL A 217 -4.57 -15.46 7.38
CA VAL A 217 -3.35 -16.13 7.84
C VAL A 217 -2.51 -16.72 6.70
N ASP A 218 -3.15 -17.21 5.65
CA ASP A 218 -2.51 -17.81 4.47
C ASP A 218 -2.27 -16.78 3.33
N TYR A 219 -2.58 -15.51 3.57
CA TYR A 219 -2.37 -14.46 2.57
C TYR A 219 -0.87 -14.21 2.34
N PRO A 220 -0.35 -14.37 1.10
CA PRO A 220 1.09 -14.39 0.84
C PRO A 220 1.80 -13.05 1.00
N HIS A 221 1.06 -11.96 1.11
CA HIS A 221 1.62 -10.60 1.23
C HIS A 221 1.35 -9.96 2.59
N MET A 222 1.16 -10.76 3.63
CA MET A 222 0.90 -10.28 4.99
C MET A 222 2.14 -9.59 5.60
N TYR A 223 1.99 -8.34 6.02
CA TYR A 223 3.00 -7.56 6.73
C TYR A 223 2.65 -7.28 8.18
N SER A 224 1.38 -7.10 8.49
CA SER A 224 0.92 -6.70 9.82
C SER A 224 1.24 -7.74 10.90
N GLY A 225 1.21 -9.03 10.57
CA GLY A 225 1.49 -10.10 11.52
C GLY A 225 2.89 -10.06 12.11
N SER A 226 3.89 -9.48 11.40
CA SER A 226 5.23 -9.31 11.93
C SER A 226 5.37 -8.10 12.86
N TYR A 227 4.50 -7.11 12.71
CA TYR A 227 4.53 -5.90 13.51
C TYR A 227 3.73 -6.06 14.82
N PHE A 228 2.56 -6.68 14.74
CA PHE A 228 1.65 -6.73 15.90
C PHE A 228 1.87 -7.96 16.79
N THR A 229 1.66 -9.18 16.34
CA THR A 229 1.93 -10.46 17.01
C THR A 229 0.91 -11.54 16.61
N PRO A 230 1.26 -12.82 16.58
CA PRO A 230 2.62 -13.33 16.57
C PRO A 230 3.38 -12.91 15.30
N PRO A 231 4.71 -12.84 15.31
CA PRO A 231 5.47 -12.46 14.14
C PRO A 231 5.28 -13.50 13.02
N VAL A 232 4.82 -13.04 11.88
CA VAL A 232 4.86 -13.84 10.64
C VAL A 232 6.32 -13.88 10.16
N PRO A 233 6.83 -15.03 9.68
CA PRO A 233 8.17 -15.11 9.14
C PRO A 233 8.37 -14.04 8.05
N GLN A 234 9.30 -13.12 8.31
CA GLN A 234 9.62 -12.10 7.32
C GLN A 234 10.48 -12.69 6.22
N PRO A 235 10.24 -12.28 4.98
CA PRO A 235 11.14 -12.57 3.91
C PRO A 235 12.55 -12.04 4.24
N THR A 236 13.60 -12.81 3.92
CA THR A 236 15.00 -12.37 4.05
C THR A 236 15.22 -11.13 3.18
N GLY A 237 15.83 -10.10 3.74
CA GLY A 237 16.15 -8.88 3.01
C GLY A 237 16.98 -9.14 1.74
N PRO A 238 17.04 -8.18 0.80
CA PRO A 238 17.82 -8.33 -0.41
C PRO A 238 19.32 -8.50 -0.07
N GLY A 239 19.98 -9.43 -0.75
CA GLY A 239 21.42 -9.64 -0.64
C GLY A 239 22.22 -8.39 -1.08
N ARG A 240 23.51 -8.36 -0.75
CA ARG A 240 24.38 -7.21 -1.07
C ARG A 240 24.36 -6.80 -2.54
N PHE A 241 24.38 -7.78 -3.46
CA PHE A 241 24.30 -7.51 -4.90
C PHE A 241 22.98 -6.79 -5.25
N GLN A 242 21.86 -7.27 -4.75
CA GLN A 242 20.53 -6.69 -5.00
C GLN A 242 20.40 -5.28 -4.42
N GLN A 243 21.03 -5.02 -3.29
CA GLN A 243 21.14 -3.67 -2.73
C GLN A 243 22.00 -2.77 -3.63
N GLY A 244 23.11 -3.28 -4.15
CA GLY A 244 23.95 -2.57 -5.11
C GLY A 244 23.18 -2.16 -6.36
N VAL A 245 22.39 -3.06 -6.94
CA VAL A 245 21.53 -2.78 -8.10
C VAL A 245 20.53 -1.65 -7.78
N PHE A 246 19.89 -1.71 -6.60
CA PHE A 246 18.98 -0.65 -6.17
C PHE A 246 19.67 0.71 -6.06
N PHE A 247 20.81 0.78 -5.38
CA PHE A 247 21.54 2.05 -5.21
C PHE A 247 22.11 2.57 -6.52
N LEU A 248 22.60 1.70 -7.41
CA LEU A 248 23.06 2.08 -8.75
C LEU A 248 21.89 2.68 -9.56
N GLY A 249 20.73 2.02 -9.55
CA GLY A 249 19.54 2.55 -10.19
C GLY A 249 19.14 3.91 -9.63
N LEU A 250 19.17 4.08 -8.31
CA LEU A 250 18.85 5.35 -7.66
C LEU A 250 19.86 6.46 -8.01
N ALA A 251 21.15 6.15 -7.98
CA ALA A 251 22.20 7.08 -8.39
C ALA A 251 22.03 7.52 -9.86
N SER A 252 21.69 6.58 -10.76
CA SER A 252 21.43 6.91 -12.16
C SER A 252 20.23 7.85 -12.34
N MET A 253 19.18 7.74 -11.49
CA MET A 253 18.05 8.69 -11.53
C MET A 253 18.47 10.11 -11.14
N PHE A 254 19.35 10.25 -10.13
CA PHE A 254 19.89 11.54 -9.74
C PHE A 254 20.89 12.11 -10.75
N LEU A 255 21.76 11.28 -11.33
CA LEU A 255 22.69 11.72 -12.38
C LEU A 255 21.95 12.21 -13.63
N ALA A 256 20.83 11.56 -13.97
CA ALA A 256 19.98 11.95 -15.08
C ALA A 256 18.85 12.93 -14.68
N LEU A 257 19.03 13.71 -13.60
CA LEU A 257 17.99 14.60 -13.04
C LEU A 257 17.30 15.51 -14.07
N PRO A 258 18.00 16.12 -15.06
CA PRO A 258 17.35 16.93 -16.09
C PRO A 258 16.30 16.18 -16.92
N LEU A 259 16.38 14.86 -17.01
CA LEU A 259 15.44 14.01 -17.74
C LEU A 259 14.42 13.35 -16.79
N THR A 260 14.88 12.85 -15.65
CA THR A 260 14.06 12.08 -14.71
C THR A 260 13.06 12.95 -13.96
N LEU A 261 13.44 14.16 -13.60
CA LEU A 261 12.55 15.08 -12.88
C LEU A 261 11.35 15.54 -13.74
N PRO A 262 11.50 16.00 -14.99
CA PRO A 262 10.38 16.28 -15.88
C PRO A 262 9.50 15.06 -16.12
N LEU A 263 10.10 13.88 -16.30
CA LEU A 263 9.35 12.63 -16.45
C LEU A 263 8.44 12.36 -15.24
N VAL A 264 8.96 12.50 -14.02
CA VAL A 264 8.17 12.33 -12.80
C VAL A 264 7.01 13.34 -12.76
N PHE A 265 7.23 14.61 -13.09
CA PHE A 265 6.16 15.61 -13.14
C PHE A 265 5.09 15.29 -14.20
N VAL A 266 5.47 14.80 -15.36
CA VAL A 266 4.51 14.34 -16.38
C VAL A 266 3.67 13.18 -15.86
N LEU A 267 4.30 12.19 -15.20
CA LEU A 267 3.59 11.06 -14.62
C LEU A 267 2.66 11.49 -13.47
N MET A 268 3.11 12.41 -12.61
CA MET A 268 2.29 12.94 -11.52
C MET A 268 1.04 13.69 -12.00
N ARG A 269 1.12 14.39 -13.14
CA ARG A 269 -0.02 15.10 -13.74
C ARG A 269 -1.11 14.18 -14.29
N LYS A 270 -0.76 12.94 -14.61
CA LYS A 270 -1.71 11.94 -15.14
C LYS A 270 -2.54 11.28 -14.04
N VAL A 271 -2.13 11.37 -12.79
CA VAL A 271 -2.85 10.79 -11.66
C VAL A 271 -4.06 11.66 -11.35
N PRO A 272 -5.30 11.13 -11.41
CA PRO A 272 -6.51 11.84 -10.96
C PRO A 272 -6.36 12.27 -9.49
N ARG A 273 -6.87 13.45 -9.14
CA ARG A 273 -6.77 14.01 -7.79
C ARG A 273 -8.13 14.32 -7.25
#